data_f882b0896caa28af467705accb7cf398
#
_entry.id   f882b0896caa28af467705accb7cf398
#
_cell.length_a   1.000
_cell.length_b   1.000
_cell.length_c   1.000
_cell.angle_alpha   90.00
_cell.angle_beta   90.00
_cell.angle_gamma   90.00
#
_symmetry.space_group_name_H-M   'P 1'
#
loop_
_entity.id
_entity.type
_entity.pdbx_description
1 polymer ?
#
loop_
_entity_poly.entity_id
_entity_poly.type
_entity_poly.pdbx_seq_one_letter_code
_entity_poly.pdbx_strand_id
1 'polypeptide(L)'
;PNIFSMAQRLSLAQTQLQLAQAAPQIHNVHEAYRRMYDALDIKNIDAILPQPPQPQPVDPATENGNALKGMPIQVFQQQDHEAHVKAHIAFLSTPAGQVNPQTFIMLQSHTQEHIGMMARDQVTKFFQEAMKAAQMAGQAVPPMDPAAVEAAIAQQVGEILKEVMPSLQPQQQEDPLVEIRKKELENDTAE
;
A
#
# COMPACT_ATOMS: atom_id res chain seq x y z
N PRO A 1 30.19 -32.84 -4.38
CA PRO A 1 31.27 -31.98 -3.93
C PRO A 1 31.27 -30.71 -4.75
N ASN A 2 31.20 -29.55 -4.07
CA ASN A 2 31.18 -28.25 -4.72
C ASN A 2 32.61 -27.95 -5.23
N ILE A 3 32.82 -28.08 -6.54
CA ILE A 3 34.13 -28.00 -7.19
C ILE A 3 34.58 -26.53 -7.37
N PHE A 4 33.75 -25.56 -7.02
CA PHE A 4 34.13 -24.16 -7.15
C PHE A 4 35.17 -23.75 -6.10
N SER A 5 36.25 -23.13 -6.58
CA SER A 5 37.24 -22.53 -5.71
C SER A 5 36.65 -21.37 -4.90
N MET A 6 37.27 -21.02 -3.79
CA MET A 6 36.86 -19.86 -2.98
C MET A 6 36.77 -18.57 -3.82
N ALA A 7 37.73 -18.36 -4.71
CA ALA A 7 37.75 -17.21 -5.62
C ALA A 7 36.55 -17.19 -6.57
N GLN A 8 36.12 -18.35 -7.09
CA GLN A 8 34.94 -18.43 -7.95
C GLN A 8 33.68 -18.16 -7.19
N ARG A 9 33.53 -18.70 -5.97
CA ARG A 9 32.36 -18.42 -5.10
C ARG A 9 32.25 -16.94 -4.76
N LEU A 10 33.38 -16.31 -4.44
CA LEU A 10 33.43 -14.88 -4.12
C LEU A 10 33.05 -14.03 -5.33
N SER A 11 33.59 -14.34 -6.52
CA SER A 11 33.25 -13.63 -7.76
C SER A 11 31.78 -13.72 -8.11
N LEU A 12 31.16 -14.91 -7.97
CA LEU A 12 29.73 -15.10 -8.21
C LEU A 12 28.88 -14.31 -7.20
N ALA A 13 29.23 -14.37 -5.91
CA ALA A 13 28.51 -13.63 -4.87
C ALA A 13 28.63 -12.11 -5.07
N GLN A 14 29.80 -11.62 -5.48
CA GLN A 14 30.03 -10.21 -5.80
C GLN A 14 29.17 -9.76 -6.97
N THR A 15 29.09 -10.56 -8.05
CA THR A 15 28.24 -10.28 -9.20
C THR A 15 26.76 -10.24 -8.79
N GLN A 16 26.30 -11.20 -7.98
CA GLN A 16 24.91 -11.21 -7.48
C GLN A 16 24.61 -9.96 -6.64
N LEU A 17 25.53 -9.55 -5.77
CA LEU A 17 25.35 -8.34 -4.96
C LEU A 17 25.29 -7.08 -5.83
N GLN A 18 26.13 -6.95 -6.84
CA GLN A 18 26.08 -5.82 -7.78
C GLN A 18 24.75 -5.76 -8.54
N LEU A 19 24.24 -6.91 -9.02
CA LEU A 19 22.93 -6.98 -9.69
C LEU A 19 21.80 -6.61 -8.74
N ALA A 20 21.86 -7.08 -7.49
CA ALA A 20 20.86 -6.77 -6.48
C ALA A 20 20.84 -5.27 -6.10
N GLN A 21 22.02 -4.64 -6.01
CA GLN A 21 22.15 -3.21 -5.75
C GLN A 21 21.69 -2.35 -6.93
N ALA A 22 21.91 -2.82 -8.16
CA ALA A 22 21.47 -2.11 -9.36
C ALA A 22 19.94 -2.12 -9.55
N ALA A 23 19.24 -3.14 -9.06
CA ALA A 23 17.79 -3.28 -9.17
C ALA A 23 17.17 -3.82 -7.87
N PRO A 24 17.20 -3.04 -6.76
CA PRO A 24 16.78 -3.50 -5.45
C PRO A 24 15.28 -3.81 -5.36
N GLN A 25 14.46 -3.26 -6.26
CA GLN A 25 13.02 -3.49 -6.32
C GLN A 25 12.61 -4.91 -6.77
N ILE A 26 13.51 -5.64 -7.43
CA ILE A 26 13.27 -7.02 -7.91
C ILE A 26 14.16 -8.06 -7.27
N HIS A 27 15.12 -7.63 -6.43
CA HIS A 27 16.09 -8.52 -5.78
C HIS A 27 15.98 -8.42 -4.25
N ASN A 28 16.21 -9.55 -3.57
CA ASN A 28 16.45 -9.55 -2.14
C ASN A 28 17.90 -9.14 -1.85
N VAL A 29 18.11 -7.84 -1.60
CA VAL A 29 19.45 -7.27 -1.34
C VAL A 29 20.05 -7.83 -0.05
N HIS A 30 19.24 -8.07 0.99
CA HIS A 30 19.70 -8.68 2.25
C HIS A 30 20.27 -10.07 2.01
N GLU A 31 19.60 -10.91 1.24
CA GLU A 31 20.09 -12.24 0.88
C GLU A 31 21.37 -12.18 0.00
N ALA A 32 21.49 -11.20 -0.88
CA ALA A 32 22.69 -11.00 -1.69
C ALA A 32 23.91 -10.65 -0.82
N TYR A 33 23.74 -9.79 0.20
CA TYR A 33 24.79 -9.53 1.21
C TYR A 33 25.11 -10.77 2.02
N ARG A 34 24.09 -11.54 2.44
CA ARG A 34 24.29 -12.78 3.18
C ARG A 34 25.17 -13.77 2.42
N ARG A 35 24.90 -13.97 1.13
CA ARG A 35 25.71 -14.83 0.24
C ARG A 35 27.14 -14.32 0.07
N MET A 36 27.32 -13.00 0.05
CA MET A 36 28.66 -12.40 -0.01
C MET A 36 29.46 -12.71 1.26
N TYR A 37 28.84 -12.57 2.45
CA TYR A 37 29.49 -12.90 3.72
C TYR A 37 29.76 -14.40 3.86
N ASP A 38 28.85 -15.25 3.37
CA ASP A 38 29.06 -16.71 3.33
C ASP A 38 30.22 -17.10 2.39
N ALA A 39 30.33 -16.47 1.23
CA ALA A 39 31.45 -16.68 0.31
C ALA A 39 32.81 -16.25 0.89
N LEU A 40 32.82 -15.27 1.81
CA LEU A 40 33.97 -14.80 2.57
C LEU A 40 34.29 -15.67 3.81
N ASP A 41 33.50 -16.73 4.06
CA ASP A 41 33.59 -17.59 5.25
C ASP A 41 33.47 -16.82 6.59
N ILE A 42 32.66 -15.74 6.60
CA ILE A 42 32.41 -14.95 7.81
C ILE A 42 31.49 -15.74 8.72
N LYS A 43 31.88 -15.88 9.97
CA LYS A 43 31.06 -16.50 11.01
C LYS A 43 30.11 -15.46 11.63
N ASN A 44 28.97 -15.94 12.16
CA ASN A 44 27.96 -15.08 12.80
C ASN A 44 27.43 -13.96 11.88
N ILE A 45 27.09 -14.32 10.63
CA ILE A 45 26.54 -13.37 9.64
C ILE A 45 25.37 -12.58 10.22
N ASP A 46 24.49 -13.23 11.00
CA ASP A 46 23.30 -12.59 11.59
C ASP A 46 23.63 -11.45 12.58
N ALA A 47 24.84 -11.46 13.16
CA ALA A 47 25.29 -10.36 14.01
C ALA A 47 25.74 -9.12 13.21
N ILE A 48 26.22 -9.33 11.98
CA ILE A 48 26.70 -8.25 11.08
C ILE A 48 25.58 -7.77 10.20
N LEU A 49 24.72 -8.69 9.75
CA LEU A 49 23.58 -8.48 8.87
C LEU A 49 22.30 -8.99 9.57
N PRO A 50 21.79 -8.25 10.56
CA PRO A 50 20.54 -8.64 11.23
C PRO A 50 19.38 -8.67 10.21
N GLN A 51 18.41 -9.55 10.45
CA GLN A 51 17.20 -9.60 9.63
C GLN A 51 16.51 -8.23 9.66
N PRO A 52 16.05 -7.72 8.50
CA PRO A 52 15.23 -6.53 8.49
C PRO A 52 14.02 -6.71 9.42
N PRO A 53 13.66 -5.68 10.21
CA PRO A 53 12.46 -5.77 11.03
C PRO A 53 11.25 -6.12 10.16
N GLN A 54 10.46 -7.09 10.62
CA GLN A 54 9.21 -7.44 9.93
C GLN A 54 8.29 -6.22 9.96
N PRO A 55 7.68 -5.86 8.83
CA PRO A 55 6.68 -4.80 8.81
C PRO A 55 5.57 -5.11 9.84
N GLN A 56 5.17 -4.12 10.60
CA GLN A 56 4.11 -4.22 11.60
C GLN A 56 2.98 -3.27 11.23
N PRO A 57 1.71 -3.62 11.53
CA PRO A 57 0.62 -2.70 11.35
C PRO A 57 0.84 -1.46 12.23
N VAL A 58 0.63 -0.30 11.64
CA VAL A 58 0.71 1.00 12.32
C VAL A 58 -0.58 1.77 12.11
N ASP A 59 -0.78 2.84 12.87
CA ASP A 59 -1.93 3.71 12.71
C ASP A 59 -1.85 4.57 11.42
N PRO A 60 -2.97 5.06 10.90
CA PRO A 60 -3.00 5.77 9.62
C PRO A 60 -2.23 7.10 9.63
N ALA A 61 -2.07 7.76 10.78
CA ALA A 61 -1.28 8.98 10.86
C ALA A 61 0.22 8.69 10.70
N THR A 62 0.68 7.59 11.29
CA THR A 62 2.04 7.07 11.10
C THR A 62 2.29 6.67 9.65
N GLU A 63 1.33 6.02 8.99
CA GLU A 63 1.43 5.66 7.56
C GLU A 63 1.51 6.91 6.67
N ASN A 64 0.69 7.93 6.93
CA ASN A 64 0.79 9.22 6.23
C ASN A 64 2.17 9.87 6.38
N GLY A 65 2.71 9.84 7.60
CA GLY A 65 4.05 10.35 7.90
C GLY A 65 5.16 9.55 7.21
N ASN A 66 5.03 8.25 7.12
CA ASN A 66 5.96 7.37 6.41
C ASN A 66 5.92 7.64 4.90
N ALA A 67 4.73 7.77 4.32
CA ALA A 67 4.55 8.10 2.90
C ALA A 67 5.20 9.46 2.53
N LEU A 68 5.08 10.48 3.40
CA LEU A 68 5.77 11.77 3.21
C LEU A 68 7.29 11.64 3.18
N LYS A 69 7.84 10.68 3.91
CA LYS A 69 9.28 10.39 3.94
C LYS A 69 9.74 9.44 2.83
N GLY A 70 8.81 8.99 1.96
CA GLY A 70 9.09 7.99 0.93
C GLY A 70 9.36 6.59 1.50
N MET A 71 8.95 6.34 2.74
CA MET A 71 9.07 5.02 3.38
C MET A 71 7.93 4.11 2.91
N PRO A 72 8.17 2.79 2.76
CA PRO A 72 7.12 1.86 2.39
C PRO A 72 6.03 1.79 3.45
N ILE A 73 4.79 1.70 3.00
CA ILE A 73 3.59 1.47 3.80
C ILE A 73 2.93 0.18 3.31
N GLN A 74 2.26 -0.54 4.19
CA GLN A 74 1.66 -1.83 3.87
C GLN A 74 0.36 -2.02 4.62
N VAL A 75 -0.64 -2.58 3.92
CA VAL A 75 -1.93 -2.94 4.51
C VAL A 75 -1.82 -4.30 5.21
N PHE A 76 -2.39 -4.40 6.41
CA PHE A 76 -2.47 -5.63 7.19
C PHE A 76 -3.91 -5.97 7.51
N GLN A 77 -4.27 -7.24 7.44
CA GLN A 77 -5.63 -7.72 7.63
C GLN A 77 -6.27 -7.32 8.98
N GLN A 78 -5.45 -7.07 10.00
CA GLN A 78 -5.93 -6.75 11.36
C GLN A 78 -6.17 -5.26 11.61
N GLN A 79 -5.89 -4.41 10.62
CA GLN A 79 -6.10 -2.96 10.74
C GLN A 79 -7.60 -2.60 10.67
N ASP A 80 -7.96 -1.49 11.28
CA ASP A 80 -9.27 -0.86 11.07
C ASP A 80 -9.26 -0.16 9.70
N HIS A 81 -9.68 -0.90 8.67
CA HIS A 81 -9.63 -0.42 7.29
C HIS A 81 -10.53 0.80 7.06
N GLU A 82 -11.66 0.90 7.75
CA GLU A 82 -12.55 2.06 7.63
C GLU A 82 -11.90 3.32 8.20
N ALA A 83 -11.26 3.22 9.36
CA ALA A 83 -10.52 4.32 9.96
C ALA A 83 -9.34 4.77 9.08
N HIS A 84 -8.60 3.81 8.48
CA HIS A 84 -7.49 4.11 7.57
C HIS A 84 -7.97 4.84 6.30
N VAL A 85 -9.03 4.35 5.64
CA VAL A 85 -9.61 5.00 4.46
C VAL A 85 -10.00 6.45 4.77
N LYS A 86 -10.71 6.68 5.88
CA LYS A 86 -11.12 8.03 6.29
C LYS A 86 -9.92 8.96 6.54
N ALA A 87 -8.92 8.47 7.26
CA ALA A 87 -7.74 9.25 7.61
C ALA A 87 -6.86 9.57 6.39
N HIS A 88 -6.66 8.60 5.49
CA HIS A 88 -5.89 8.82 4.27
C HIS A 88 -6.60 9.79 3.31
N ILE A 89 -7.91 9.66 3.11
CA ILE A 89 -8.70 10.60 2.30
C ILE A 89 -8.62 12.02 2.89
N ALA A 90 -8.79 12.15 4.21
CA ALA A 90 -8.67 13.45 4.87
C ALA A 90 -7.27 14.05 4.67
N PHE A 91 -6.22 13.25 4.81
CA PHE A 91 -4.84 13.71 4.59
C PHE A 91 -4.57 14.08 3.12
N LEU A 92 -5.02 13.25 2.16
CA LEU A 92 -4.89 13.53 0.72
C LEU A 92 -5.59 14.82 0.29
N SER A 93 -6.60 15.26 1.04
CA SER A 93 -7.29 16.54 0.80
C SER A 93 -6.55 17.76 1.38
N THR A 94 -5.45 17.57 2.11
CA THR A 94 -4.64 18.65 2.67
C THR A 94 -3.55 19.11 1.70
N PRO A 95 -3.04 20.36 1.82
CA PRO A 95 -1.87 20.80 1.06
C PRO A 95 -0.66 19.89 1.22
N ALA A 96 -0.43 19.33 2.42
CA ALA A 96 0.68 18.41 2.67
C ALA A 96 0.55 17.09 1.88
N GLY A 97 -0.67 16.56 1.76
CA GLY A 97 -0.94 15.36 0.94
C GLY A 97 -0.83 15.60 -0.56
N GLN A 98 -0.99 16.84 -1.00
CA GLN A 98 -0.97 17.25 -2.41
C GLN A 98 0.41 17.69 -2.92
N VAL A 99 1.32 18.09 -2.02
CA VAL A 99 2.59 18.75 -2.38
C VAL A 99 3.53 17.85 -3.18
N ASN A 100 3.50 16.54 -2.95
CA ASN A 100 4.37 15.57 -3.60
C ASN A 100 3.56 14.53 -4.39
N PRO A 101 3.64 14.54 -5.74
CA PRO A 101 2.90 13.58 -6.56
C PRO A 101 3.20 12.11 -6.24
N GLN A 102 4.43 11.78 -5.86
CA GLN A 102 4.83 10.42 -5.48
C GLN A 102 4.11 9.97 -4.20
N THR A 103 4.10 10.84 -3.18
CA THR A 103 3.37 10.60 -1.94
C THR A 103 1.87 10.44 -2.19
N PHE A 104 1.31 11.31 -3.03
CA PHE A 104 -0.10 11.24 -3.41
C PHE A 104 -0.44 9.91 -4.05
N ILE A 105 0.30 9.47 -5.07
CA ILE A 105 0.09 8.20 -5.77
C ILE A 105 0.24 7.01 -4.82
N MET A 106 1.27 7.03 -3.95
CA MET A 106 1.50 5.98 -2.96
C MET A 106 0.31 5.84 -2.00
N LEU A 107 -0.14 6.94 -1.40
CA LEU A 107 -1.28 6.93 -0.47
C LEU A 107 -2.60 6.64 -1.16
N GLN A 108 -2.79 7.09 -2.40
CA GLN A 108 -3.96 6.75 -3.20
C GLN A 108 -4.05 5.24 -3.42
N SER A 109 -2.97 4.61 -3.87
CA SER A 109 -2.91 3.16 -4.06
C SER A 109 -3.14 2.41 -2.76
N HIS A 110 -2.47 2.82 -1.69
CA HIS A 110 -2.61 2.24 -0.35
C HIS A 110 -4.04 2.38 0.20
N THR A 111 -4.69 3.52 -0.01
CA THR A 111 -6.10 3.72 0.36
C THR A 111 -7.03 2.76 -0.41
N GLN A 112 -6.75 2.52 -1.70
CA GLN A 112 -7.51 1.56 -2.50
C GLN A 112 -7.36 0.12 -1.99
N GLU A 113 -6.18 -0.26 -1.50
CA GLU A 113 -5.97 -1.56 -0.86
C GLU A 113 -6.82 -1.69 0.41
N HIS A 114 -6.86 -0.66 1.26
CA HIS A 114 -7.73 -0.62 2.43
C HIS A 114 -9.22 -0.72 2.06
N ILE A 115 -9.66 -0.06 0.98
CA ILE A 115 -11.03 -0.17 0.47
C ILE A 115 -11.34 -1.62 0.07
N GLY A 116 -10.41 -2.30 -0.59
CA GLY A 116 -10.56 -3.72 -0.93
C GLY A 116 -10.73 -4.61 0.29
N MET A 117 -9.93 -4.39 1.33
CA MET A 117 -10.03 -5.14 2.59
C MET A 117 -11.34 -4.82 3.34
N MET A 118 -11.71 -3.54 3.42
CA MET A 118 -12.97 -3.10 4.03
C MET A 118 -14.19 -3.72 3.35
N ALA A 119 -14.22 -3.74 2.02
CA ALA A 119 -15.29 -4.36 1.26
C ALA A 119 -15.37 -5.87 1.54
N ARG A 120 -14.24 -6.55 1.60
CA ARG A 120 -14.16 -7.98 1.94
C ARG A 120 -14.71 -8.25 3.33
N ASP A 121 -14.35 -7.46 4.32
CA ASP A 121 -14.83 -7.60 5.70
C ASP A 121 -16.34 -7.38 5.78
N GLN A 122 -16.86 -6.35 5.11
CA GLN A 122 -18.30 -6.05 5.07
C GLN A 122 -19.11 -7.19 4.43
N VAL A 123 -18.66 -7.69 3.28
CA VAL A 123 -19.31 -8.80 2.56
C VAL A 123 -19.25 -10.07 3.39
N THR A 124 -18.07 -10.40 3.95
CA THR A 124 -17.90 -11.58 4.80
C THR A 124 -18.83 -11.54 6.00
N LYS A 125 -18.90 -10.40 6.68
CA LYS A 125 -19.80 -10.19 7.83
C LYS A 125 -21.27 -10.34 7.43
N PHE A 126 -21.67 -9.76 6.31
CA PHE A 126 -23.04 -9.88 5.79
C PHE A 126 -23.43 -11.36 5.55
N PHE A 127 -22.57 -12.13 4.88
CA PHE A 127 -22.83 -13.55 4.65
C PHE A 127 -22.86 -14.36 5.96
N GLN A 128 -21.96 -14.08 6.90
CA GLN A 128 -21.95 -14.74 8.20
C GLN A 128 -23.23 -14.47 9.00
N GLU A 129 -23.71 -13.24 9.01
CA GLU A 129 -24.97 -12.85 9.67
C GLU A 129 -26.18 -13.50 9.00
N ALA A 130 -26.22 -13.57 7.65
CA ALA A 130 -27.27 -14.24 6.91
C ALA A 130 -27.30 -15.75 7.19
N MET A 131 -26.13 -16.40 7.20
CA MET A 131 -26.01 -17.82 7.56
C MET A 131 -26.50 -18.10 8.98
N LYS A 132 -26.09 -17.26 9.93
CA LYS A 132 -26.53 -17.38 11.34
C LYS A 132 -28.06 -17.22 11.47
N ALA A 133 -28.63 -16.26 10.76
CA ALA A 133 -30.08 -16.04 10.76
C ALA A 133 -30.84 -17.24 10.17
N ALA A 134 -30.39 -17.81 9.05
CA ALA A 134 -30.95 -19.00 8.44
C ALA A 134 -30.89 -20.21 9.38
N GLN A 135 -29.75 -20.42 10.04
CA GLN A 135 -29.58 -21.50 11.02
C GLN A 135 -30.54 -21.34 12.20
N MET A 136 -30.71 -20.14 12.73
CA MET A 136 -31.65 -19.87 13.82
C MET A 136 -33.11 -20.06 13.40
N ALA A 137 -33.43 -19.85 12.12
CA ALA A 137 -34.76 -20.12 11.54
C ALA A 137 -34.99 -21.61 11.20
N GLY A 138 -34.04 -22.51 11.46
CA GLY A 138 -34.11 -23.93 11.12
C GLY A 138 -34.08 -24.23 9.64
N GLN A 139 -33.59 -23.29 8.82
CA GLN A 139 -33.44 -23.44 7.39
C GLN A 139 -32.10 -24.13 7.05
N ALA A 140 -32.10 -24.95 6.00
CA ALA A 140 -30.83 -25.46 5.47
C ALA A 140 -29.99 -24.33 4.92
N VAL A 141 -28.76 -24.20 5.44
CA VAL A 141 -27.79 -23.21 4.94
C VAL A 141 -27.06 -23.82 3.74
N PRO A 142 -27.25 -23.29 2.52
CA PRO A 142 -26.50 -23.77 1.36
C PRO A 142 -25.00 -23.43 1.53
N PRO A 143 -24.11 -24.26 0.96
CA PRO A 143 -22.70 -23.92 0.95
C PRO A 143 -22.48 -22.58 0.25
N MET A 144 -21.61 -21.76 0.84
CA MET A 144 -21.26 -20.46 0.28
C MET A 144 -20.49 -20.67 -1.04
N ASP A 145 -21.01 -20.14 -2.14
CA ASP A 145 -20.30 -20.15 -3.43
C ASP A 145 -19.18 -19.10 -3.41
N PRO A 146 -17.91 -19.50 -3.50
CA PRO A 146 -16.79 -18.57 -3.51
C PRO A 146 -16.87 -17.54 -4.64
N ALA A 147 -17.39 -17.92 -5.80
CA ALA A 147 -17.54 -16.99 -6.94
C ALA A 147 -18.58 -15.92 -6.66
N ALA A 148 -19.69 -16.25 -5.98
CA ALA A 148 -20.69 -15.29 -5.57
C ALA A 148 -20.13 -14.31 -4.52
N VAL A 149 -19.29 -14.79 -3.60
CA VAL A 149 -18.63 -13.92 -2.60
C VAL A 149 -17.66 -12.94 -3.27
N GLU A 150 -16.81 -13.42 -4.17
CA GLU A 150 -15.87 -12.53 -4.88
C GLU A 150 -16.61 -11.52 -5.78
N ALA A 151 -17.71 -11.90 -6.42
CA ALA A 151 -18.55 -10.97 -7.17
C ALA A 151 -19.18 -9.88 -6.28
N ALA A 152 -19.66 -10.26 -5.09
CA ALA A 152 -20.19 -9.31 -4.11
C ALA A 152 -19.10 -8.36 -3.59
N ILE A 153 -17.90 -8.86 -3.35
CA ILE A 153 -16.74 -8.02 -2.94
C ILE A 153 -16.41 -7.02 -4.06
N ALA A 154 -16.33 -7.45 -5.30
CA ALA A 154 -16.04 -6.58 -6.44
C ALA A 154 -17.11 -5.48 -6.61
N GLN A 155 -18.40 -5.83 -6.43
CA GLN A 155 -19.48 -4.85 -6.44
C GLN A 155 -19.34 -3.84 -5.30
N GLN A 156 -19.10 -4.31 -4.08
CA GLN A 156 -18.92 -3.47 -2.90
C GLN A 156 -17.73 -2.51 -3.05
N VAL A 157 -16.61 -2.99 -3.57
CA VAL A 157 -15.45 -2.14 -3.90
C VAL A 157 -15.85 -1.05 -4.90
N GLY A 158 -16.60 -1.41 -5.94
CA GLY A 158 -17.07 -0.45 -6.95
C GLY A 158 -17.98 0.64 -6.36
N GLU A 159 -18.87 0.30 -5.44
CA GLU A 159 -19.75 1.25 -4.76
C GLU A 159 -18.95 2.21 -3.86
N ILE A 160 -18.03 1.68 -3.05
CA ILE A 160 -17.17 2.50 -2.18
C ILE A 160 -16.28 3.42 -3.03
N LEU A 161 -15.63 2.89 -4.07
CA LEU A 161 -14.79 3.70 -4.94
C LEU A 161 -15.58 4.83 -5.62
N LYS A 162 -16.81 4.57 -6.07
CA LYS A 162 -17.66 5.61 -6.66
C LYS A 162 -17.92 6.77 -5.69
N GLU A 163 -18.08 6.47 -4.40
CA GLU A 163 -18.30 7.48 -3.37
C GLU A 163 -17.02 8.27 -3.06
N VAL A 164 -15.86 7.60 -2.97
CA VAL A 164 -14.62 8.22 -2.50
C VAL A 164 -13.70 8.74 -3.63
N MET A 165 -13.92 8.31 -4.89
CA MET A 165 -13.09 8.73 -6.04
C MET A 165 -12.91 10.24 -6.18
N PRO A 166 -13.94 11.10 -5.96
CA PRO A 166 -13.72 12.56 -6.03
C PRO A 166 -12.67 13.06 -5.03
N SER A 167 -12.59 12.43 -3.85
CA SER A 167 -11.63 12.79 -2.80
C SER A 167 -10.24 12.18 -3.01
N LEU A 168 -10.13 11.18 -3.89
CA LEU A 168 -8.87 10.54 -4.27
C LEU A 168 -8.24 11.15 -5.53
N GLN A 169 -8.80 12.24 -6.06
CA GLN A 169 -8.21 12.95 -7.20
C GLN A 169 -7.34 14.10 -6.73
N PRO A 170 -6.22 14.39 -7.43
CA PRO A 170 -5.46 15.59 -7.16
C PRO A 170 -6.37 16.82 -7.30
N GLN A 171 -6.42 17.64 -6.27
CA GLN A 171 -7.11 18.92 -6.38
C GLN A 171 -6.32 19.82 -7.33
N GLN A 172 -6.94 20.26 -8.40
CA GLN A 172 -6.37 21.30 -9.23
C GLN A 172 -6.26 22.57 -8.38
N GLN A 173 -5.05 22.86 -7.91
CA GLN A 173 -4.77 24.20 -7.39
C GLN A 173 -4.90 25.13 -8.59
N GLU A 174 -5.93 25.97 -8.59
CA GLU A 174 -5.98 27.07 -9.55
C GLU A 174 -4.70 27.90 -9.36
N ASP A 175 -3.95 28.06 -10.45
CA ASP A 175 -2.74 28.90 -10.42
C ASP A 175 -3.14 30.28 -9.87
N PRO A 176 -2.51 30.75 -8.77
CA PRO A 176 -2.81 32.06 -8.20
C PRO A 176 -2.78 33.21 -9.24
N LEU A 177 -1.96 33.07 -10.28
CA LEU A 177 -1.90 34.01 -11.40
C LEU A 177 -3.16 33.98 -12.26
N VAL A 178 -3.82 32.85 -12.40
CA VAL A 178 -5.10 32.72 -13.12
C VAL A 178 -6.22 33.41 -12.32
N GLU A 179 -6.21 33.25 -11.01
CA GLU A 179 -7.19 33.90 -10.12
C GLU A 179 -7.04 35.42 -10.11
N ILE A 180 -5.79 35.90 -10.05
CA ILE A 180 -5.49 37.34 -10.18
C ILE A 180 -5.97 37.87 -11.53
N ARG A 181 -5.69 37.16 -12.62
CA ARG A 181 -6.08 37.59 -13.98
C ARG A 181 -7.60 37.54 -14.19
N LYS A 182 -8.32 36.61 -13.58
CA LYS A 182 -9.80 36.63 -13.58
C LYS A 182 -10.34 37.88 -12.87
N LYS A 183 -9.80 38.22 -11.68
CA LYS A 183 -10.20 39.43 -10.94
C LYS A 183 -9.89 40.72 -11.66
N GLU A 184 -8.77 40.78 -12.37
CA GLU A 184 -8.42 41.96 -13.22
C GLU A 184 -9.41 42.08 -14.37
N LEU A 185 -9.75 41.02 -15.07
CA LEU A 185 -10.74 41.00 -16.15
C LEU A 185 -12.17 41.36 -15.69
N GLU A 186 -12.56 40.94 -14.50
CA GLU A 186 -13.86 41.29 -13.93
C GLU A 186 -13.96 42.76 -13.55
N ASN A 187 -12.86 43.38 -13.10
CA ASN A 187 -12.79 44.81 -12.81
C ASN A 187 -12.79 45.67 -14.07
N ASP A 188 -12.08 45.24 -15.14
CA ASP A 188 -12.05 45.96 -16.42
C ASP A 188 -13.40 45.92 -17.18
N THR A 189 -14.27 44.96 -16.86
CA THR A 189 -15.62 44.87 -17.48
C THR A 189 -16.70 45.64 -16.71
N ALA A 190 -16.37 46.17 -15.53
CA ALA A 190 -17.28 46.90 -14.66
C ALA A 190 -17.18 48.44 -14.79
N GLU A 191 -16.24 48.97 -15.61
CA GLU A 191 -16.15 50.38 -16.04
C GLU A 191 -16.77 50.55 -17.43
#